data_40e644ed18dd7ae204aa34b8397f1161
#
_entry.id   40e644ed18dd7ae204aa34b8397f1161
#
_cell.length_a   1.000
_cell.length_b   1.000
_cell.length_c   1.000
_cell.angle_alpha   90.00
_cell.angle_beta   90.00
_cell.angle_gamma   90.00
#
_symmetry.space_group_name_H-M   'P 1'
#
loop_
_entity.id
_entity.type
_entity.pdbx_description
1 polymer ?
#
loop_
_entity_poly.entity_id
_entity_poly.type
_entity_poly.pdbx_seq_one_letter_code
_entity_poly.pdbx_strand_id
1 'polypeptide(L)'
;MSDVVHANHAPRPVGAYPHARRVGDLLFLSGIGPREPGTDAIPGNVYFADGRLREYDITAQTHAVFANVRIVLEAAGARWEDLVDVTVYLTDMKHDFHTYNAIWAEHFPDPATTPCRTTLGITALPTPIAIELKCIATLSSPPPLAGEG
;
A
#
# COMPACT_ATOMS: atom_id res chain seq x y z
N MET A 1 0.49 19.84 -16.37
CA MET A 1 0.15 19.18 -15.10
C MET A 1 0.93 17.88 -14.98
N SER A 2 1.57 17.67 -13.86
CA SER A 2 2.34 16.44 -13.66
C SER A 2 1.42 15.27 -13.32
N ASP A 3 1.63 14.13 -14.00
CA ASP A 3 0.94 12.88 -13.69
C ASP A 3 1.70 12.07 -12.62
N VAL A 4 2.82 12.59 -12.15
CA VAL A 4 3.65 11.96 -11.13
C VAL A 4 3.21 12.44 -9.76
N VAL A 5 3.02 11.50 -8.83
CA VAL A 5 2.58 11.80 -7.48
C VAL A 5 3.70 11.53 -6.48
N HIS A 6 4.05 12.56 -5.71
CA HIS A 6 4.95 12.45 -4.57
C HIS A 6 4.14 12.74 -3.31
N ALA A 7 4.03 11.72 -2.45
CA ALA A 7 3.26 11.81 -1.22
C ALA A 7 4.19 12.14 -0.05
N ASN A 8 4.24 13.41 0.35
CA ASN A 8 5.18 13.89 1.37
C ASN A 8 4.99 13.26 2.75
N HIS A 9 3.78 12.76 3.03
CA HIS A 9 3.47 12.13 4.32
C HIS A 9 3.61 10.60 4.30
N ALA A 10 3.94 10.02 3.15
CA ALA A 10 4.22 8.59 3.02
C ALA A 10 5.71 8.30 3.22
N PRO A 11 6.09 7.05 3.52
CA PRO A 11 7.49 6.67 3.53
C PRO A 11 8.14 6.98 2.18
N ARG A 12 9.40 7.40 2.20
CA ARG A 12 10.12 7.67 0.96
C ARG A 12 10.35 6.38 0.17
N PRO A 13 10.23 6.43 -1.18
CA PRO A 13 10.60 5.29 -2.00
C PRO A 13 12.06 4.87 -1.75
N VAL A 14 12.31 3.57 -1.78
CA VAL A 14 13.67 3.03 -1.59
C VAL A 14 14.53 3.09 -2.85
N GLY A 15 14.04 3.70 -3.91
CA GLY A 15 14.74 3.86 -5.18
C GLY A 15 14.22 5.07 -5.95
N ALA A 16 14.66 5.19 -7.19
CA ALA A 16 14.35 6.33 -8.05
C ALA A 16 13.01 6.13 -8.75
N TYR A 17 11.91 6.29 -8.00
CA TYR A 17 10.56 6.18 -8.54
C TYR A 17 9.57 6.99 -7.69
N PRO A 18 8.43 7.43 -8.28
CA PRO A 18 7.42 8.16 -7.53
C PRO A 18 6.58 7.22 -6.66
N HIS A 19 5.76 7.79 -5.78
CA HIS A 19 4.75 7.02 -5.04
C HIS A 19 3.65 6.51 -5.95
N ALA A 20 3.26 7.29 -6.96
CA ALA A 20 2.24 6.90 -7.90
C ALA A 20 2.37 7.69 -9.21
N ARG A 21 1.73 7.16 -10.24
CA ARG A 21 1.67 7.82 -11.55
C ARG A 21 0.27 7.64 -12.14
N ARG A 22 -0.28 8.73 -12.64
CA ARG A 22 -1.57 8.72 -13.32
C ARG A 22 -1.37 8.48 -14.82
N VAL A 23 -2.20 7.61 -15.39
CA VAL A 23 -2.30 7.39 -16.84
C VAL A 23 -3.77 7.32 -17.20
N GLY A 24 -4.28 8.35 -17.87
CA GLY A 24 -5.72 8.47 -18.13
C GLY A 24 -6.50 8.57 -16.83
N ASP A 25 -7.46 7.68 -16.65
CA ASP A 25 -8.26 7.58 -15.43
C ASP A 25 -7.73 6.55 -14.46
N LEU A 26 -6.55 5.99 -14.71
CA LEU A 26 -5.92 5.02 -13.82
C LEU A 26 -4.77 5.64 -13.05
N LEU A 27 -4.65 5.21 -11.81
CA LEU A 27 -3.57 5.58 -10.93
C LEU A 27 -2.79 4.31 -10.58
N PHE A 28 -1.52 4.28 -10.95
CA PHE A 28 -0.62 3.19 -10.63
C PHE A 28 0.22 3.58 -9.42
N LEU A 29 0.10 2.85 -8.33
CA LEU A 29 0.93 3.05 -7.16
C LEU A 29 2.17 2.17 -7.28
N SER A 30 3.32 2.70 -6.88
CA SER A 30 4.50 1.87 -6.66
C SER A 30 4.25 0.92 -5.51
N GLY A 31 5.04 -0.14 -5.39
CA GLY A 31 4.93 -1.05 -4.27
C GLY A 31 5.04 -0.31 -2.94
N ILE A 32 4.11 -0.56 -2.03
CA ILE A 32 4.02 0.13 -0.74
C ILE A 32 4.12 -0.89 0.37
N GLY A 33 5.02 -0.63 1.31
CA GLY A 33 5.23 -1.45 2.49
C GLY A 33 4.77 -0.77 3.78
N PRO A 34 5.03 -1.41 4.92
CA PRO A 34 4.52 -0.96 6.22
C PRO A 34 5.45 0.00 6.99
N ARG A 35 6.51 0.52 6.37
CA ARG A 35 7.42 1.43 7.08
C ARG A 35 6.68 2.65 7.60
N GLU A 36 7.03 3.11 8.81
CA GLU A 36 6.48 4.34 9.34
C GLU A 36 6.98 5.55 8.57
N PRO A 37 6.08 6.48 8.19
CA PRO A 37 6.53 7.74 7.59
C PRO A 37 7.48 8.50 8.54
N GLY A 38 8.57 9.02 7.99
CA GLY A 38 9.51 9.86 8.72
C GLY A 38 10.60 9.13 9.49
N THR A 39 10.34 7.95 10.02
CA THR A 39 11.33 7.18 10.80
C THR A 39 11.86 5.95 10.06
N ASP A 40 11.11 5.45 9.08
CA ASP A 40 11.34 4.19 8.38
C ASP A 40 11.32 2.96 9.29
N ALA A 41 10.89 3.11 10.54
CA ALA A 41 10.71 1.98 11.44
C ALA A 41 9.61 1.05 10.93
N ILE A 42 9.74 -0.23 11.20
CA ILE A 42 8.74 -1.22 10.81
C ILE A 42 7.99 -1.64 12.06
N PRO A 43 6.68 -1.34 12.14
CA PRO A 43 5.89 -1.63 13.33
C PRO A 43 5.99 -3.09 13.74
N GLY A 44 6.29 -3.32 15.02
CA GLY A 44 6.35 -4.65 15.60
C GLY A 44 7.62 -5.44 15.33
N ASN A 45 8.56 -4.93 14.54
CA ASN A 45 9.82 -5.63 14.31
C ASN A 45 10.69 -5.61 15.56
N VAL A 46 11.27 -6.77 15.87
CA VAL A 46 12.23 -6.94 16.97
C VAL A 46 13.52 -7.49 16.37
N TYR A 47 14.64 -6.90 16.76
CA TYR A 47 15.95 -7.25 16.21
C TYR A 47 16.86 -7.86 17.27
N PHE A 48 17.75 -8.76 16.82
CA PHE A 48 18.88 -9.17 17.65
C PHE A 48 19.88 -8.02 17.80
N ALA A 49 20.79 -8.16 18.76
CA ALA A 49 21.82 -7.14 19.01
C ALA A 49 22.71 -6.89 17.78
N ASP A 50 22.86 -7.89 16.89
CA ASP A 50 23.66 -7.76 15.67
C ASP A 50 22.89 -7.14 14.50
N GLY A 51 21.64 -6.73 14.72
CA GLY A 51 20.81 -6.09 13.69
C GLY A 51 19.97 -7.04 12.84
N ARG A 52 20.13 -8.37 13.00
CA ARG A 52 19.27 -9.33 12.29
C ARG A 52 17.85 -9.25 12.83
N LEU A 53 16.86 -9.43 11.95
CA LEU A 53 15.46 -9.51 12.35
C LEU A 53 15.24 -10.77 13.19
N ARG A 54 14.70 -10.61 14.40
CA ARG A 54 14.35 -11.70 15.30
C ARG A 54 12.92 -12.15 15.11
N GLU A 55 11.99 -11.19 15.10
CA GLU A 55 10.58 -11.45 14.89
C GLU A 55 9.88 -10.21 14.34
N TYR A 56 8.75 -10.42 13.71
CA TYR A 56 7.91 -9.34 13.20
C TYR A 56 6.46 -9.58 13.60
N ASP A 57 5.62 -8.57 13.41
CA ASP A 57 4.20 -8.60 13.73
C ASP A 57 3.39 -8.36 12.47
N ILE A 58 2.84 -9.42 11.88
CA ILE A 58 2.07 -9.29 10.64
C ILE A 58 0.80 -8.45 10.84
N THR A 59 0.17 -8.49 12.00
CA THR A 59 -0.99 -7.65 12.29
C THR A 59 -0.63 -6.17 12.20
N ALA A 60 0.44 -5.76 12.90
CA ALA A 60 0.91 -4.38 12.88
C ALA A 60 1.33 -3.96 11.47
N GLN A 61 2.05 -4.81 10.75
CA GLN A 61 2.50 -4.50 9.40
C GLN A 61 1.33 -4.39 8.41
N THR A 62 0.32 -5.24 8.52
CA THR A 62 -0.83 -5.20 7.62
C THR A 62 -1.62 -3.91 7.79
N HIS A 63 -1.89 -3.49 9.02
CA HIS A 63 -2.55 -2.20 9.26
C HIS A 63 -1.70 -1.03 8.77
N ALA A 64 -0.39 -1.09 9.00
CA ALA A 64 0.53 -0.04 8.57
C ALA A 64 0.60 0.10 7.05
N VAL A 65 0.65 -1.01 6.31
CA VAL A 65 0.70 -0.95 4.85
C VAL A 65 -0.60 -0.37 4.28
N PHE A 66 -1.75 -0.71 4.84
CA PHE A 66 -3.02 -0.12 4.42
C PHE A 66 -3.05 1.38 4.71
N ALA A 67 -2.55 1.80 5.86
CA ALA A 67 -2.45 3.22 6.20
C ALA A 67 -1.56 3.97 5.19
N ASN A 68 -0.44 3.40 4.80
CA ASN A 68 0.47 4.01 3.82
C ASN A 68 -0.16 4.09 2.42
N VAL A 69 -0.91 3.07 2.01
CA VAL A 69 -1.67 3.12 0.75
C VAL A 69 -2.67 4.27 0.77
N ARG A 70 -3.40 4.45 1.89
CA ARG A 70 -4.35 5.56 2.03
C ARG A 70 -3.66 6.92 1.89
N ILE A 71 -2.49 7.09 2.47
CA ILE A 71 -1.73 8.35 2.37
C ILE A 71 -1.40 8.67 0.91
N VAL A 72 -0.95 7.68 0.14
CA VAL A 72 -0.61 7.88 -1.27
C VAL A 72 -1.87 8.17 -2.09
N LEU A 73 -2.96 7.45 -1.86
CA LEU A 73 -4.23 7.72 -2.54
C LEU A 73 -4.70 9.14 -2.29
N GLU A 74 -4.70 9.59 -1.04
CA GLU A 74 -5.12 10.95 -0.68
C GLU A 74 -4.25 12.01 -1.37
N ALA A 75 -2.94 11.81 -1.41
CA ALA A 75 -2.02 12.71 -2.09
C ALA A 75 -2.32 12.81 -3.59
N ALA A 76 -2.87 11.76 -4.18
CA ALA A 76 -3.24 11.71 -5.59
C ALA A 76 -4.67 12.17 -5.86
N GLY A 77 -5.46 12.47 -4.83
CA GLY A 77 -6.87 12.83 -4.97
C GLY A 77 -7.80 11.64 -5.15
N ALA A 78 -7.35 10.43 -4.82
CA ALA A 78 -8.15 9.22 -4.87
C ALA A 78 -8.66 8.83 -3.48
N ARG A 79 -9.67 7.98 -3.46
CA ARG A 79 -10.26 7.44 -2.24
C ARG A 79 -9.89 5.98 -2.09
N TRP A 80 -10.04 5.44 -0.89
CA TRP A 80 -9.85 4.00 -0.64
C TRP A 80 -10.74 3.14 -1.55
N GLU A 81 -11.97 3.57 -1.76
CA GLU A 81 -12.96 2.89 -2.59
C GLU A 81 -12.62 2.91 -4.09
N ASP A 82 -11.66 3.72 -4.49
CA ASP A 82 -11.20 3.79 -5.87
C ASP A 82 -10.18 2.71 -6.23
N LEU A 83 -9.72 1.93 -5.26
CA LEU A 83 -8.85 0.78 -5.52
C LEU A 83 -9.60 -0.25 -6.36
N VAL A 84 -8.99 -0.70 -7.45
CA VAL A 84 -9.60 -1.69 -8.37
C VAL A 84 -8.83 -3.00 -8.43
N ASP A 85 -7.53 -2.97 -8.19
CA ASP A 85 -6.71 -4.18 -8.25
C ASP A 85 -5.55 -4.08 -7.27
N VAL A 86 -5.36 -5.12 -6.46
CA VAL A 86 -4.31 -5.17 -5.45
C VAL A 86 -3.60 -6.51 -5.54
N THR A 87 -2.29 -6.45 -5.68
CA THR A 87 -1.42 -7.61 -5.53
C THR A 87 -0.75 -7.51 -4.16
N VAL A 88 -0.88 -8.57 -3.38
CA VAL A 88 -0.29 -8.66 -2.03
C VAL A 88 0.87 -9.63 -2.06
N TYR A 89 2.02 -9.18 -1.60
CA TYR A 89 3.23 -10.00 -1.48
C TYR A 89 3.47 -10.32 -0.02
N LEU A 90 3.58 -11.61 0.30
CA LEU A 90 3.90 -12.10 1.64
C LEU A 90 5.20 -12.89 1.62
N THR A 91 6.06 -12.65 2.59
CA THR A 91 7.31 -13.41 2.71
C THR A 91 7.14 -14.77 3.41
N ASP A 92 6.02 -14.94 4.12
CA ASP A 92 5.68 -16.22 4.77
C ASP A 92 4.17 -16.49 4.68
N MET A 93 3.78 -17.06 3.55
CA MET A 93 2.37 -17.32 3.25
C MET A 93 1.69 -18.19 4.33
N LYS A 94 2.34 -19.25 4.75
CA LYS A 94 1.75 -20.19 5.70
C LYS A 94 1.50 -19.55 7.07
N HIS A 95 2.46 -18.75 7.52
CA HIS A 95 2.38 -18.09 8.82
C HIS A 95 1.40 -16.93 8.82
N ASP A 96 1.35 -16.16 7.72
CA ASP A 96 0.74 -14.84 7.72
C ASP A 96 -0.61 -14.74 7.01
N PHE A 97 -0.95 -15.71 6.16
CA PHE A 97 -2.13 -15.56 5.29
C PHE A 97 -3.42 -15.34 6.09
N HIS A 98 -3.68 -16.16 7.09
CA HIS A 98 -4.95 -16.07 7.84
C HIS A 98 -5.12 -14.74 8.54
N THR A 99 -4.07 -14.24 9.17
CA THR A 99 -4.10 -12.96 9.88
C THR A 99 -4.31 -11.79 8.93
N TYR A 100 -3.50 -11.72 7.87
CA TYR A 100 -3.63 -10.69 6.86
C TYR A 100 -5.01 -10.74 6.19
N ASN A 101 -5.50 -11.92 5.86
CA ASN A 101 -6.78 -12.08 5.18
C ASN A 101 -7.96 -11.59 6.02
N ALA A 102 -7.93 -11.82 7.32
CA ALA A 102 -8.95 -11.31 8.25
C ALA A 102 -8.91 -9.78 8.33
N ILE A 103 -7.73 -9.19 8.38
CA ILE A 103 -7.55 -7.74 8.41
C ILE A 103 -8.00 -7.11 7.09
N TRP A 104 -7.70 -7.76 5.96
CA TRP A 104 -8.21 -7.32 4.66
C TRP A 104 -9.72 -7.13 4.69
N ALA A 105 -10.45 -8.10 5.21
CA ALA A 105 -11.90 -8.04 5.29
C ALA A 105 -12.40 -6.84 6.13
N GLU A 106 -11.66 -6.48 7.16
CA GLU A 106 -11.99 -5.30 7.98
C GLU A 106 -11.84 -3.98 7.19
N HIS A 107 -10.88 -3.91 6.30
CA HIS A 107 -10.60 -2.70 5.52
C HIS A 107 -11.43 -2.62 4.23
N PHE A 108 -12.04 -3.70 3.80
CA PHE A 108 -12.89 -3.76 2.61
C PHE A 108 -14.25 -4.38 2.94
N PRO A 109 -15.07 -3.68 3.75
CA PRO A 109 -16.36 -4.24 4.18
C PRO A 109 -17.46 -4.18 3.10
N ASP A 110 -17.32 -3.31 2.09
CA ASP A 110 -18.32 -3.14 1.04
C ASP A 110 -17.96 -3.95 -0.19
N PRO A 111 -18.70 -5.02 -0.49
CA PRO A 111 -18.40 -5.85 -1.66
C PRO A 111 -18.54 -5.10 -3.00
N ALA A 112 -19.26 -3.99 -3.04
CA ALA A 112 -19.42 -3.20 -4.27
C ALA A 112 -18.14 -2.44 -4.65
N THR A 113 -17.26 -2.18 -3.69
CA THR A 113 -16.02 -1.41 -3.93
C THR A 113 -14.75 -2.16 -3.58
N THR A 114 -14.86 -3.42 -3.16
CA THR A 114 -13.69 -4.24 -2.87
C THR A 114 -12.91 -4.52 -4.16
N PRO A 115 -11.60 -4.27 -4.18
CA PRO A 115 -10.80 -4.51 -5.39
C PRO A 115 -10.60 -5.98 -5.67
N CYS A 116 -10.26 -6.31 -6.91
CA CYS A 116 -9.69 -7.60 -7.23
C CYS A 116 -8.39 -7.79 -6.45
N ARG A 117 -8.07 -9.03 -6.12
CA ARG A 117 -6.88 -9.33 -5.32
C ARG A 117 -6.16 -10.57 -5.79
N THR A 118 -4.84 -10.49 -5.80
CA THR A 118 -3.95 -11.65 -5.96
C THR A 118 -2.97 -11.63 -4.80
N THR A 119 -2.78 -12.78 -4.13
CA THR A 119 -1.81 -12.91 -3.05
C THR A 119 -0.71 -13.88 -3.45
N LEU A 120 0.54 -13.44 -3.33
CA LEU A 120 1.72 -14.19 -3.75
C LEU A 120 2.68 -14.37 -2.59
N GLY A 121 3.23 -15.57 -2.47
CA GLY A 121 4.36 -15.84 -1.57
C GLY A 121 5.66 -15.57 -2.30
N ILE A 122 6.57 -14.84 -1.67
CA ILE A 122 7.85 -14.44 -2.23
C ILE A 122 8.97 -14.72 -1.23
N THR A 123 10.22 -14.67 -1.69
CA THR A 123 11.36 -15.00 -0.83
C THR A 123 11.82 -13.86 0.05
N ALA A 124 11.76 -12.62 -0.43
CA ALA A 124 12.21 -11.45 0.33
C ALA A 124 11.69 -10.16 -0.31
N LEU A 125 11.74 -9.08 0.46
CA LEU A 125 11.46 -7.73 0.03
C LEU A 125 12.70 -6.85 0.29
N PRO A 126 12.80 -5.66 -0.35
CA PRO A 126 14.00 -4.81 -0.23
C PRO A 126 14.34 -4.36 1.19
N THR A 127 13.35 -4.28 2.08
CA THR A 127 13.54 -3.95 3.50
C THR A 127 12.99 -5.11 4.34
N PRO A 128 13.30 -5.20 5.66
CA PRO A 128 12.88 -6.36 6.45
C PRO A 128 11.38 -6.31 6.80
N ILE A 129 10.54 -6.25 5.77
CA ILE A 129 9.08 -6.25 5.87
C ILE A 129 8.54 -7.62 5.44
N ALA A 130 7.36 -7.96 5.94
CA ALA A 130 6.71 -9.24 5.66
C ALA A 130 5.59 -9.13 4.64
N ILE A 131 5.16 -7.91 4.32
CA ILE A 131 4.04 -7.64 3.41
C ILE A 131 4.31 -6.38 2.58
N GLU A 132 3.90 -6.44 1.32
CA GLU A 132 3.92 -5.29 0.41
C GLU A 132 2.70 -5.36 -0.49
N LEU A 133 2.16 -4.20 -0.87
CA LEU A 133 1.03 -4.10 -1.78
C LEU A 133 1.42 -3.36 -3.07
N LYS A 134 0.96 -3.89 -4.20
CA LYS A 134 0.96 -3.21 -5.49
C LYS A 134 -0.49 -2.91 -5.85
N CYS A 135 -0.83 -1.63 -5.98
CA CYS A 135 -2.21 -1.18 -6.16
C CYS A 135 -2.41 -0.43 -7.47
N ILE A 136 -3.60 -0.61 -8.04
CA ILE A 136 -4.10 0.20 -9.13
C ILE A 136 -5.44 0.78 -8.68
N ALA A 137 -5.63 2.08 -8.88
CA ALA A 137 -6.87 2.77 -8.54
C ALA A 137 -7.41 3.53 -9.75
N THR A 138 -8.68 3.91 -9.69
CA THR A 138 -9.25 4.84 -10.65
C THR A 138 -9.21 6.25 -10.07
N LEU A 139 -9.15 7.23 -10.95
CA LEU A 139 -9.35 8.63 -10.58
C LEU A 139 -10.59 9.11 -11.30
N SER A 140 -11.55 9.60 -10.53
CA SER A 140 -12.71 10.24 -11.12
C SER A 140 -12.25 11.44 -11.92
N SER A 141 -12.84 11.64 -13.09
CA SER A 141 -12.64 12.88 -13.80
C SER A 141 -13.00 14.04 -12.87
N PRO A 142 -12.24 15.14 -12.88
CA PRO A 142 -12.65 16.29 -12.11
C PRO A 142 -14.07 16.68 -12.53
N PRO A 143 -14.89 17.18 -11.58
CA PRO A 143 -16.23 17.64 -11.95
C PRO A 143 -16.13 18.70 -13.05
N PRO A 144 -17.12 18.79 -13.95
CA PRO A 144 -17.10 19.80 -14.96
C PRO A 144 -16.95 21.20 -14.33
N LEU A 145 -16.19 22.07 -14.97
CA LEU A 145 -16.13 23.45 -14.54
C LEU A 145 -17.52 24.08 -14.61
N ALA A 146 -17.73 25.11 -13.80
CA ALA A 146 -19.00 25.83 -13.83
C ALA A 146 -19.28 26.31 -15.24
N GLY A 147 -20.43 25.93 -15.79
CA GLY A 147 -20.83 26.27 -17.16
C GLY A 147 -20.50 25.20 -18.20
N GLU A 148 -19.80 24.17 -17.87
CA GLU A 148 -19.52 23.07 -18.79
C GLU A 148 -20.57 21.95 -18.72
N GLY A 149 -21.38 21.98 -17.75
CA GLY A 149 -22.54 21.11 -17.63
C GLY A 149 -22.22 19.64 -17.64
#